data_bd4deba8f87006eafa9c634e887e1f18
#
_entry.id   bd4deba8f87006eafa9c634e887e1f18
#
_cell.length_a   1.000
_cell.length_b   1.000
_cell.length_c   1.000
_cell.angle_alpha   90.00
_cell.angle_beta   90.00
_cell.angle_gamma   90.00
#
_symmetry.space_group_name_H-M   'P 1'
#
loop_
_entity.id
_entity.type
_entity.pdbx_description
1 polymer ?
#
loop_
_entity_poly.entity_id
_entity_poly.type
_entity_poly.pdbx_seq_one_letter_code
_entity_poly.pdbx_strand_id
1 'polypeptide(L)' 'MSFVRICVTGDEERPTPEQKRELISGVTKLVGDVLGKNTSNMVDIIDEIPMENYGIGGKTVRERRKEQQK' A
#
# COMPACT_ATOMS: atom_id res chain seq x y z
N MET A 1 19.50 7.85 -1.00
CA MET A 1 18.23 7.69 -1.74
C MET A 1 17.27 6.84 -0.92
N SER A 2 16.01 7.22 -0.83
CA SER A 2 15.03 6.48 -0.05
C SER A 2 14.12 5.67 -0.96
N PHE A 3 13.67 4.54 -0.45
CA PHE A 3 12.76 3.64 -1.17
C PHE A 3 11.66 3.19 -0.19
N VAL A 4 10.40 3.34 -0.61
CA VAL A 4 9.26 2.91 0.19
C VAL A 4 8.36 2.01 -0.66
N ARG A 5 7.97 0.89 -0.09
CA ARG A 5 7.07 -0.05 -0.75
C ARG A 5 5.85 -0.25 0.14
N ILE A 6 4.67 -0.02 -0.42
CA ILE A 6 3.40 -0.14 0.29
C ILE A 6 2.64 -1.31 -0.30
N CYS A 7 2.33 -2.31 0.53
CA CYS A 7 1.52 -3.44 0.09
C CYS A 7 0.10 -3.25 0.59
N VAL A 8 -0.85 -3.33 -0.30
CA VAL A 8 -2.28 -3.19 0.02
C VAL A 8 -3.05 -4.35 -0.59
N THR A 9 -4.21 -4.64 -0.04
CA THR A 9 -5.09 -5.63 -0.65
C THR A 9 -5.60 -5.10 -1.98
N GLY A 10 -5.64 -5.99 -2.98
CA GLY A 10 -6.07 -5.67 -4.33
C GLY A 10 -7.51 -6.07 -4.59
N ASP A 11 -7.80 -6.42 -5.85
CA ASP A 11 -9.11 -6.82 -6.32
C ASP A 11 -10.14 -5.72 -6.01
N GLU A 12 -11.27 -6.07 -5.41
CA GLU A 12 -12.32 -5.08 -5.12
C GLU A 12 -11.94 -4.09 -4.02
N GLU A 13 -10.85 -4.36 -3.26
CA GLU A 13 -10.38 -3.44 -2.22
C GLU A 13 -9.25 -2.53 -2.70
N ARG A 14 -8.88 -2.62 -3.96
CA ARG A 14 -7.75 -1.83 -4.48
C ARG A 14 -8.02 -0.33 -4.38
N PRO A 15 -6.98 0.45 -4.11
CA PRO A 15 -7.14 1.91 -4.07
C PRO A 15 -7.39 2.47 -5.47
N THR A 16 -8.06 3.62 -5.52
CA THR A 16 -8.27 4.34 -6.78
C THR A 16 -6.97 4.98 -7.24
N PRO A 17 -6.87 5.37 -8.54
CA PRO A 17 -5.70 6.11 -9.01
C PRO A 17 -5.43 7.38 -8.22
N GLU A 18 -6.46 8.11 -7.79
CA GLU A 18 -6.32 9.31 -6.97
C GLU A 18 -5.73 8.98 -5.61
N GLN A 19 -6.20 7.90 -4.98
CA GLN A 19 -5.67 7.46 -3.69
C GLN A 19 -4.20 7.06 -3.80
N LYS A 20 -3.85 6.36 -4.87
CA LYS A 20 -2.44 5.99 -5.12
C LYS A 20 -1.56 7.22 -5.26
N ARG A 21 -2.03 8.23 -5.99
CA ARG A 21 -1.30 9.47 -6.16
C ARG A 21 -1.09 10.19 -4.83
N GLU A 22 -2.13 10.24 -4.00
CA GLU A 22 -2.03 10.85 -2.67
C GLU A 22 -1.06 10.10 -1.77
N LEU A 23 -1.09 8.76 -1.79
CA LEU A 23 -0.16 7.96 -1.03
C LEU A 23 1.29 8.24 -1.44
N ILE A 24 1.55 8.23 -2.74
CA ILE A 24 2.89 8.46 -3.26
C ILE A 24 3.40 9.84 -2.88
N SER A 25 2.61 10.90 -3.14
CA SER A 25 3.05 12.26 -2.82
C SER A 25 3.16 12.48 -1.32
N GLY A 26 2.22 11.93 -0.54
CA GLY A 26 2.23 12.10 0.91
C GLY A 26 3.38 11.39 1.59
N VAL A 27 3.68 10.16 1.18
CA VAL A 27 4.81 9.40 1.72
C VAL A 27 6.13 10.08 1.39
N THR A 28 6.28 10.56 0.15
CA THR A 28 7.49 11.28 -0.27
C THR A 28 7.68 12.52 0.60
N LYS A 29 6.62 13.30 0.80
CA LYS A 29 6.70 14.52 1.62
C LYS A 29 7.06 14.19 3.06
N LEU A 30 6.42 13.18 3.64
CA LEU A 30 6.67 12.77 5.02
C LEU A 30 8.13 12.35 5.22
N VAL A 31 8.65 11.50 4.35
CA VAL A 31 10.03 11.01 4.46
C VAL A 31 11.01 12.19 4.32
N GLY A 32 10.76 13.07 3.36
CA GLY A 32 11.61 14.24 3.17
C GLY A 32 11.62 15.17 4.38
N ASP A 33 10.44 15.42 4.96
CA ASP A 33 10.32 16.28 6.13
C ASP A 33 11.00 15.68 7.36
N VAL A 34 10.78 14.39 7.61
CA VAL A 34 11.34 13.73 8.79
C VAL A 34 12.84 13.58 8.69
N LEU A 35 13.35 13.17 7.53
CA LEU A 35 14.78 12.92 7.35
C LEU A 35 15.57 14.14 6.92
N GLY A 36 14.91 15.23 6.56
CA GLY A 36 15.57 16.45 6.09
C GLY A 36 16.36 16.21 4.81
N LYS A 37 15.85 15.40 3.90
CA LYS A 37 16.56 15.02 2.68
C LYS A 37 15.81 15.47 1.43
N ASN A 38 16.58 15.65 0.35
CA ASN A 38 16.03 15.87 -0.98
C ASN A 38 15.36 14.59 -1.47
N THR A 39 14.09 14.67 -1.85
CA THR A 39 13.29 13.53 -2.27
C THR A 39 12.99 13.51 -3.77
N SER A 40 13.67 14.33 -4.57
CA SER A 40 13.36 14.42 -6.00
C SER A 40 13.57 13.11 -6.75
N ASN A 41 14.40 12.23 -6.24
CA ASN A 41 14.66 10.91 -6.84
C ASN A 41 14.22 9.75 -5.94
N MET A 42 13.38 10.03 -4.95
CA MET A 42 12.84 9.00 -4.08
C MET A 42 11.88 8.10 -4.84
N VAL A 43 11.94 6.80 -4.56
CA VAL A 43 11.08 5.81 -5.20
C VAL A 43 10.02 5.34 -4.23
N ASP A 44 8.75 5.39 -4.65
CA ASP A 44 7.61 4.86 -3.92
C ASP A 44 6.91 3.84 -4.81
N ILE A 45 6.63 2.67 -4.28
CA ILE A 45 5.94 1.60 -5.02
C ILE A 45 4.70 1.19 -4.23
N ILE A 46 3.59 1.03 -4.93
CA ILE A 46 2.37 0.49 -4.35
C ILE A 46 2.11 -0.86 -5.00
N ASP A 47 2.08 -1.91 -4.19
CA ASP A 47 1.75 -3.26 -4.64
C ASP A 47 0.31 -3.57 -4.28
N GLU A 48 -0.49 -3.88 -5.28
CA GLU A 48 -1.83 -4.39 -5.08
C GLU A 48 -1.74 -5.91 -5.05
N ILE A 49 -2.00 -6.50 -3.89
CA ILE A 49 -1.86 -7.95 -3.70
C ILE A 49 -3.25 -8.59 -3.86
N PRO A 50 -3.42 -9.54 -4.79
CA PRO A 50 -4.69 -10.25 -4.89
C PRO A 50 -5.09 -10.84 -3.54
N MET A 51 -6.37 -10.81 -3.22
CA MET A 51 -6.85 -11.22 -1.90
C MET A 51 -6.59 -12.69 -1.61
N GLU A 52 -6.43 -13.52 -2.64
CA GLU A 52 -6.02 -14.92 -2.49
C GLU A 52 -4.54 -15.09 -2.17
N ASN A 53 -3.74 -14.05 -2.41
CA ASN A 53 -2.30 -14.08 -2.18
C ASN A 53 -1.90 -13.41 -0.87
N TYR A 54 -2.87 -12.87 -0.14
CA TYR A 54 -2.63 -12.14 1.11
C TYR A 54 -3.16 -12.99 2.25
N GLY A 55 -2.28 -13.56 3.04
CA GLY A 55 -2.66 -14.48 4.12
C GLY A 55 -2.50 -13.87 5.50
N ILE A 56 -3.45 -14.16 6.38
CA ILE A 56 -3.41 -13.76 7.78
C ILE A 56 -3.84 -14.96 8.62
N GLY A 57 -2.95 -15.40 9.50
CA GLY A 57 -3.27 -16.51 10.41
C GLY A 57 -3.63 -17.80 9.72
N GLY A 58 -3.04 -18.06 8.56
CA GLY A 58 -3.27 -19.27 7.80
C GLY A 58 -4.48 -19.24 6.88
N LYS A 59 -5.20 -18.12 6.82
CA LYS A 59 -6.33 -17.93 5.90
C LYS A 59 -6.05 -16.79 4.95
N THR A 60 -6.63 -16.86 3.75
CA THR A 60 -6.54 -15.74 2.82
C THR A 60 -7.41 -14.59 3.32
N VAL A 61 -7.06 -13.38 2.88
CA VAL A 61 -7.89 -12.20 3.19
C VAL A 61 -9.31 -12.40 2.63
N ARG A 62 -9.43 -13.03 1.45
CA ARG A 62 -10.74 -13.33 0.87
C ARG A 62 -11.60 -14.14 1.84
N GLU A 63 -11.04 -15.20 2.41
CA GLU A 63 -11.73 -16.04 3.38
C GLU A 63 -12.12 -15.25 4.63
N ARG A 64 -11.22 -14.43 5.13
CA ARG A 64 -11.47 -13.64 6.34
C ARG A 64 -12.58 -12.61 6.11
N ARG A 65 -12.63 -11.98 4.93
CA ARG A 65 -13.72 -11.04 4.60
C ARG A 65 -15.07 -11.74 4.58
N LYS A 66 -15.12 -12.96 4.02
CA LYS A 66 -16.36 -13.75 4.01
C LYS A 66 -16.82 -14.07 5.43
N GLU A 67 -15.91 -14.45 6.30
CA GLU A 67 -16.24 -14.71 7.71
C GLU A 67 -16.81 -13.47 8.40
N GLN A 68 -16.28 -12.30 8.09
CA GLN A 68 -16.71 -11.05 8.68
C GLN A 68 -18.09 -10.58 8.18
N GLN A 69 -18.56 -11.13 7.07
CA GLN A 69 -19.84 -10.77 6.47
C GLN A 69 -21.03 -11.56 7.05
N LYS A 70 -20.81 -12.51 7.91
CA LYS A 70 -21.87 -13.32 8.53
C LYS A 70 -22.59 -12.57 9.62
#